data_9f2d95b625a682f4ed40b5296348c0e9
#
_entry.id   9f2d95b625a682f4ed40b5296348c0e9
#
_cell.length_a   1.000
_cell.length_b   1.000
_cell.length_c   1.000
_cell.angle_alpha   90.00
_cell.angle_beta   90.00
_cell.angle_gamma   90.00
#
_symmetry.space_group_name_H-M   'P 1'
#
loop_
_entity.id
_entity.type
_entity.pdbx_description
1 polymer ?
#
loop_
_entity_poly.entity_id
_entity_poly.type
_entity_poly.pdbx_seq_one_letter_code
_entity_poly.pdbx_strand_id
1 'polypeptide(L)'
;MELTRRDFVRICTGTVAGIGVSGMFHPFVRDVLAETLTGQRPPVFWVEGQGCTGCTVSLLNNAHPGIAKVLLEIIAMHFHPTIMAAEGQLAFQNMLDKSNEFNSRYVLIVEGSIPLKADGKYCVVGEVDHHEYTVAETTDILARSAAAVVA
;
A
#
# COMPACT_ATOMS: atom_id res chain seq x y z
N MET A 1 -21.79 6.02 15.43
CA MET A 1 -21.45 7.00 14.38
C MET A 1 -20.83 6.22 13.26
N GLU A 2 -21.52 6.05 12.13
CA GLU A 2 -20.99 5.29 11.01
C GLU A 2 -20.04 6.19 10.23
N LEU A 3 -18.76 5.81 10.18
CA LEU A 3 -17.76 6.47 9.34
C LEU A 3 -18.07 6.14 7.88
N THR A 4 -18.38 7.17 7.11
CA THR A 4 -18.55 7.03 5.67
C THR A 4 -17.19 7.03 4.96
N ARG A 5 -17.13 6.56 3.68
CA ARG A 5 -15.93 6.67 2.84
C ARG A 5 -15.40 8.11 2.79
N ARG A 6 -16.33 9.08 2.80
CA ARG A 6 -16.02 10.50 2.78
C ARG A 6 -15.34 10.97 4.07
N ASP A 7 -15.73 10.40 5.22
CA ASP A 7 -15.13 10.74 6.52
C ASP A 7 -13.74 10.10 6.66
N PHE A 8 -13.53 8.88 6.15
CA PHE A 8 -12.20 8.26 6.09
C PHE A 8 -11.24 9.10 5.25
N VAL A 9 -11.64 9.50 4.04
CA VAL A 9 -10.84 10.36 3.18
C VAL A 9 -10.54 11.71 3.84
N ARG A 10 -11.52 12.32 4.52
CA ARG A 10 -11.32 13.58 5.26
C ARG A 10 -10.33 13.42 6.40
N ILE A 11 -10.38 12.31 7.13
CA ILE A 11 -9.43 12.02 8.22
C ILE A 11 -8.02 11.84 7.65
N CYS A 12 -7.86 11.04 6.59
CA CYS A 12 -6.56 10.86 5.93
C CYS A 12 -6.02 12.17 5.37
N THR A 13 -6.87 12.98 4.72
CA THR A 13 -6.48 14.29 4.18
C THR A 13 -6.16 15.28 5.30
N GLY A 14 -6.90 15.26 6.40
CA GLY A 14 -6.69 16.11 7.57
C GLY A 14 -5.38 15.80 8.30
N THR A 15 -5.01 14.52 8.42
CA THR A 15 -3.74 14.09 9.04
C THR A 15 -2.54 14.50 8.19
N VAL A 16 -2.62 14.36 6.88
CA VAL A 16 -1.55 14.77 5.95
C VAL A 16 -1.41 16.30 5.91
N ALA A 17 -2.51 17.06 5.95
CA ALA A 17 -2.49 18.53 6.02
C ALA A 17 -1.93 19.04 7.35
N GLY A 18 -2.16 18.32 8.47
CA GLY A 18 -1.64 18.66 9.80
C GLY A 18 -0.13 18.49 9.95
N ILE A 19 0.51 17.71 9.08
CA ILE A 19 1.97 17.46 9.10
C ILE A 19 2.75 18.48 8.24
N GLY A 20 2.10 19.50 7.71
CA GLY A 20 2.78 20.61 7.03
C GLY A 20 3.32 20.27 5.63
N VAL A 21 2.79 19.27 4.97
CA VAL A 21 3.15 18.89 3.59
C VAL A 21 2.28 19.62 2.57
N SER A 22 2.09 20.91 2.75
CA SER A 22 1.30 21.77 1.84
C SER A 22 1.92 21.97 0.44
N GLY A 23 3.08 21.36 0.16
CA GLY A 23 3.76 21.43 -1.14
C GLY A 23 3.75 20.14 -1.97
N MET A 24 3.29 19.04 -1.46
CA MET A 24 3.35 17.72 -2.13
C MET A 24 2.01 17.19 -2.64
N PHE A 25 0.97 17.99 -2.71
CA PHE A 25 -0.24 17.57 -3.43
C PHE A 25 0.00 17.66 -4.94
N HIS A 26 0.76 16.71 -5.43
CA HIS A 26 0.82 16.40 -6.86
C HIS A 26 -0.62 16.18 -7.37
N PRO A 27 -1.01 16.68 -8.56
CA PRO A 27 -2.35 16.48 -9.13
C PRO A 27 -2.82 15.03 -9.07
N PHE A 28 -1.93 14.12 -8.99
CA PHE A 28 -2.06 12.67 -8.85
C PHE A 28 -2.79 12.19 -7.58
N VAL A 29 -2.49 12.73 -6.40
CA VAL A 29 -3.20 12.40 -5.15
C VAL A 29 -4.66 12.84 -5.24
N ARG A 30 -4.91 13.92 -5.96
CA ARG A 30 -6.23 14.44 -6.24
C ARG A 30 -7.05 13.49 -7.11
N ASP A 31 -6.43 12.83 -8.10
CA ASP A 31 -7.14 11.91 -8.99
C ASP A 31 -7.46 10.58 -8.30
N VAL A 32 -6.53 10.04 -7.48
CA VAL A 32 -6.80 8.87 -6.62
C VAL A 32 -7.91 9.17 -5.61
N LEU A 33 -7.90 10.35 -5.01
CA LEU A 33 -8.97 10.78 -4.10
C LEU A 33 -10.29 10.96 -4.84
N ALA A 34 -10.29 11.46 -6.08
CA ALA A 34 -11.46 11.60 -6.92
C ALA A 34 -12.06 10.23 -7.30
N GLU A 35 -11.23 9.25 -7.65
CA GLU A 35 -11.67 7.87 -7.91
C GLU A 35 -12.30 7.23 -6.65
N THR A 36 -11.71 7.46 -5.48
CA THR A 36 -12.29 7.01 -4.20
C THR A 36 -13.64 7.67 -3.94
N LEU A 37 -13.81 8.94 -4.30
CA LEU A 37 -15.07 9.67 -4.15
C LEU A 37 -16.13 9.24 -5.16
N THR A 38 -15.74 8.71 -6.32
CA THR A 38 -16.66 8.19 -7.36
C THR A 38 -17.14 6.76 -7.11
N GLY A 39 -16.70 6.14 -6.02
CA GLY A 39 -17.13 4.80 -5.60
C GLY A 39 -16.25 3.66 -6.11
N GLN A 40 -15.18 3.95 -6.83
CA GLN A 40 -14.13 2.96 -7.10
C GLN A 40 -13.23 2.84 -5.88
N ARG A 41 -12.90 1.60 -5.51
CA ARG A 41 -11.98 1.34 -4.40
C ARG A 41 -10.56 1.55 -4.91
N PRO A 42 -9.73 2.40 -4.26
CA PRO A 42 -8.35 2.59 -4.68
C PRO A 42 -7.58 1.27 -4.56
N PRO A 43 -6.80 0.88 -5.58
CA PRO A 43 -5.90 -0.24 -5.49
C PRO A 43 -4.82 0.04 -4.44
N VAL A 44 -4.51 -0.95 -3.60
CA VAL A 44 -3.49 -0.85 -2.54
C VAL A 44 -2.54 -2.02 -2.65
N PHE A 45 -1.25 -1.72 -2.62
CA PHE A 45 -0.16 -2.67 -2.46
C PHE A 45 0.51 -2.40 -1.11
N TRP A 46 0.63 -3.43 -0.29
CA TRP A 46 1.28 -3.37 1.01
C TRP A 46 2.53 -4.22 1.01
N VAL A 47 3.67 -3.61 1.22
CA VAL A 47 4.97 -4.27 1.30
C VAL A 47 5.46 -4.24 2.74
N GLU A 48 5.86 -5.39 3.26
CA GLU A 48 6.48 -5.51 4.58
C GLU A 48 7.99 -5.66 4.45
N GLY A 49 8.72 -4.75 5.07
CA GLY A 49 10.15 -4.84 5.26
C GLY A 49 10.52 -5.49 6.58
N GLN A 50 11.61 -5.06 7.20
CA GLN A 50 12.00 -5.55 8.52
C GLN A 50 11.17 -4.85 9.61
N GLY A 51 10.26 -5.57 10.22
CA GLY A 51 9.35 -5.07 11.24
C GLY A 51 8.78 -6.18 12.10
N CYS A 52 7.83 -5.82 12.94
CA CYS A 52 7.13 -6.75 13.85
C CYS A 52 5.73 -7.13 13.36
N THR A 53 5.35 -6.73 12.13
CA THR A 53 3.99 -6.91 11.59
C THR A 53 2.90 -6.20 12.43
N GLY A 54 3.31 -5.28 13.31
CA GLY A 54 2.43 -4.61 14.26
C GLY A 54 1.42 -3.69 13.59
N CYS A 55 1.78 -3.04 12.49
CA CYS A 55 0.85 -2.17 11.75
C CYS A 55 -0.24 -3.00 11.09
N THR A 56 0.11 -4.15 10.50
CA THR A 56 -0.86 -5.13 9.97
C THR A 56 -1.79 -5.63 11.06
N VAL A 57 -1.27 -6.05 12.23
CA VAL A 57 -2.08 -6.49 13.37
C VAL A 57 -2.99 -5.36 13.85
N SER A 58 -2.50 -4.14 13.92
CA SER A 58 -3.29 -2.97 14.29
C SER A 58 -4.44 -2.72 13.31
N LEU A 59 -4.17 -2.83 12.00
CA LEU A 59 -5.19 -2.72 10.95
C LEU A 59 -6.27 -3.80 11.12
N LEU A 60 -5.87 -5.06 11.35
CA LEU A 60 -6.80 -6.18 11.52
C LEU A 60 -7.68 -6.04 12.77
N ASN A 61 -7.17 -5.40 13.83
CA ASN A 61 -7.90 -5.14 15.07
C ASN A 61 -8.67 -3.81 15.08
N ASN A 62 -8.74 -3.10 13.95
CA ASN A 62 -9.45 -1.83 13.89
C ASN A 62 -10.95 -2.01 14.13
N ALA A 63 -11.48 -1.28 15.13
CA ALA A 63 -12.89 -1.37 15.51
C ALA A 63 -13.81 -0.54 14.60
N HIS A 64 -13.36 0.64 14.17
CA HIS A 64 -14.15 1.55 13.34
C HIS A 64 -13.29 2.33 12.33
N PRO A 65 -13.48 2.09 11.01
CA PRO A 65 -14.31 1.03 10.42
C PRO A 65 -13.70 -0.36 10.65
N GLY A 66 -14.50 -1.38 10.91
CA GLY A 66 -14.00 -2.76 11.04
C GLY A 66 -13.28 -3.23 9.78
N ILE A 67 -12.31 -4.14 9.92
CA ILE A 67 -11.44 -4.61 8.84
C ILE A 67 -12.22 -5.14 7.62
N ALA A 68 -13.32 -5.85 7.83
CA ALA A 68 -14.15 -6.34 6.72
C ALA A 68 -14.67 -5.18 5.86
N LYS A 69 -15.10 -4.08 6.48
CA LYS A 69 -15.53 -2.89 5.75
C LYS A 69 -14.39 -2.23 5.00
N VAL A 70 -13.20 -2.17 5.61
CA VAL A 70 -12.02 -1.60 4.94
C VAL A 70 -11.69 -2.38 3.67
N LEU A 71 -11.55 -3.70 3.76
CA LEU A 71 -11.11 -4.55 2.64
C LEU A 71 -12.19 -4.77 1.58
N LEU A 72 -13.48 -4.79 1.97
CA LEU A 72 -14.56 -5.10 1.04
C LEU A 72 -15.21 -3.86 0.42
N GLU A 73 -15.14 -2.70 1.08
CA GLU A 73 -15.89 -1.52 0.66
C GLU A 73 -15.02 -0.28 0.41
N ILE A 74 -13.88 -0.14 1.12
CA ILE A 74 -13.10 1.10 1.11
C ILE A 74 -11.90 1.02 0.17
N ILE A 75 -11.11 -0.06 0.26
CA ILE A 75 -9.90 -0.26 -0.56
C ILE A 75 -10.01 -1.55 -1.38
N ALA A 76 -9.22 -1.63 -2.45
CA ALA A 76 -8.98 -2.87 -3.18
C ALA A 76 -7.55 -3.34 -2.88
N MET A 77 -7.40 -4.24 -1.91
CA MET A 77 -6.10 -4.79 -1.55
C MET A 77 -5.65 -5.78 -2.63
N HIS A 78 -4.58 -5.45 -3.36
CA HIS A 78 -4.03 -6.28 -4.43
C HIS A 78 -2.83 -7.11 -3.98
N PHE A 79 -2.08 -6.60 -3.00
CA PHE A 79 -0.97 -7.34 -2.42
C PHE A 79 -0.83 -7.00 -0.93
N HIS A 80 -0.69 -8.03 -0.10
CA HIS A 80 -0.35 -7.92 1.31
C HIS A 80 0.24 -9.25 1.78
N PRO A 81 1.49 -9.31 2.21
CA PRO A 81 2.18 -10.57 2.44
C PRO A 81 1.55 -11.44 3.54
N THR A 82 0.88 -10.80 4.52
CA THR A 82 0.33 -11.53 5.68
C THR A 82 -1.12 -11.97 5.50
N ILE A 83 -1.97 -11.21 4.78
CA ILE A 83 -3.42 -11.46 4.75
C ILE A 83 -3.95 -11.98 3.41
N MET A 84 -3.11 -12.02 2.37
CA MET A 84 -3.51 -12.58 1.09
C MET A 84 -3.41 -14.13 1.11
N ALA A 85 -4.23 -14.79 0.30
CA ALA A 85 -4.22 -16.25 0.18
C ALA A 85 -3.17 -16.77 -0.83
N ALA A 86 -2.76 -15.93 -1.78
CA ALA A 86 -1.73 -16.30 -2.76
C ALA A 86 -0.34 -16.21 -2.11
N GLU A 87 0.57 -17.10 -2.53
CA GLU A 87 1.93 -17.16 -2.00
C GLU A 87 2.98 -17.39 -3.10
N GLY A 88 4.24 -17.21 -2.76
CA GLY A 88 5.39 -17.51 -3.60
C GLY A 88 5.46 -16.66 -4.87
N GLN A 89 6.08 -17.23 -5.91
CA GLN A 89 6.31 -16.57 -7.19
C GLN A 89 5.02 -16.04 -7.83
N LEU A 90 3.93 -16.82 -7.75
CA LEU A 90 2.65 -16.42 -8.34
C LEU A 90 2.10 -15.14 -7.73
N ALA A 91 2.16 -15.01 -6.40
CA ALA A 91 1.69 -13.83 -5.69
C ALA A 91 2.53 -12.60 -6.04
N PHE A 92 3.86 -12.79 -6.05
CA PHE A 92 4.79 -11.72 -6.32
C PHE A 92 4.72 -11.24 -7.78
N GLN A 93 4.67 -12.17 -8.74
CA GLN A 93 4.48 -11.86 -10.16
C GLN A 93 3.17 -11.09 -10.39
N ASN A 94 2.07 -11.56 -9.78
CA ASN A 94 0.79 -10.86 -9.88
C ASN A 94 0.84 -9.44 -9.30
N MET A 95 1.61 -9.21 -8.24
CA MET A 95 1.84 -7.87 -7.69
C MET A 95 2.53 -6.97 -8.73
N LEU A 96 3.59 -7.45 -9.36
CA LEU A 96 4.32 -6.69 -10.39
C LEU A 96 3.42 -6.39 -11.60
N ASP A 97 2.69 -7.38 -12.10
CA ASP A 97 1.79 -7.23 -13.25
C ASP A 97 0.68 -6.21 -12.96
N LYS A 98 0.06 -6.32 -11.78
CA LYS A 98 -0.99 -5.41 -11.35
C LYS A 98 -0.49 -3.99 -11.08
N SER A 99 0.73 -3.85 -10.55
CA SER A 99 1.32 -2.51 -10.37
C SER A 99 1.54 -1.80 -11.71
N ASN A 100 1.93 -2.54 -12.74
CA ASN A 100 2.07 -2.02 -14.10
C ASN A 100 0.70 -1.68 -14.74
N GLU A 101 -0.31 -2.53 -14.52
CA GLU A 101 -1.68 -2.28 -15.00
C GLU A 101 -2.29 -1.01 -14.39
N PHE A 102 -2.10 -0.83 -13.08
CA PHE A 102 -2.62 0.34 -12.36
C PHE A 102 -1.74 1.57 -12.46
N ASN A 103 -0.64 1.51 -13.14
CA ASN A 103 0.37 2.56 -13.25
C ASN A 103 -0.14 3.96 -12.85
N SER A 104 0.44 4.52 -11.80
CA SER A 104 0.08 5.83 -11.24
C SER A 104 -1.35 5.95 -10.67
N ARG A 105 -2.07 4.85 -10.41
CA ARG A 105 -3.43 4.86 -9.85
C ARG A 105 -3.59 4.02 -8.58
N TYR A 106 -2.50 3.66 -7.92
CA TYR A 106 -2.53 2.88 -6.69
C TYR A 106 -1.79 3.56 -5.55
N VAL A 107 -2.10 3.12 -4.34
CA VAL A 107 -1.40 3.52 -3.12
C VAL A 107 -0.44 2.41 -2.70
N LEU A 108 0.82 2.76 -2.49
CA LEU A 108 1.81 1.89 -1.89
C LEU A 108 1.88 2.15 -0.39
N ILE A 109 1.76 1.11 0.40
CA ILE A 109 2.01 1.13 1.85
C ILE A 109 3.28 0.33 2.13
N VAL A 110 4.21 0.92 2.87
CA VAL A 110 5.46 0.29 3.27
C VAL A 110 5.49 0.18 4.78
N GLU A 111 5.48 -1.05 5.30
CA GLU A 111 5.57 -1.34 6.73
C GLU A 111 6.97 -1.81 7.10
N GLY A 112 7.53 -1.23 8.14
CA GLY A 112 8.84 -1.61 8.66
C GLY A 112 10.00 -0.92 7.97
N SER A 113 11.23 -1.32 8.31
CA SER A 113 12.44 -0.70 7.80
C SER A 113 12.95 -1.38 6.53
N ILE A 114 13.59 -0.60 5.67
CA ILE A 114 14.21 -1.07 4.42
C ILE A 114 15.71 -1.16 4.63
N PRO A 115 16.30 -2.37 4.77
CA PRO A 115 17.75 -2.50 4.88
C PRO A 115 18.42 -2.25 3.54
N LEU A 116 19.42 -1.37 3.53
CA LEU A 116 20.19 -1.06 2.32
C LEU A 116 21.58 -1.72 2.32
N LYS A 117 22.03 -2.23 3.48
CA LYS A 117 23.34 -2.87 3.59
C LYS A 117 23.38 -4.15 2.76
N ALA A 118 24.53 -4.40 2.11
CA ALA A 118 24.73 -5.55 1.22
C ALA A 118 23.66 -5.64 0.13
N ASP A 119 23.33 -4.50 -0.49
CA ASP A 119 22.34 -4.40 -1.57
C ASP A 119 20.93 -4.91 -1.17
N GLY A 120 20.59 -4.76 0.11
CA GLY A 120 19.28 -5.16 0.62
C GLY A 120 19.08 -6.65 0.88
N LYS A 121 20.10 -7.49 0.72
CA LYS A 121 20.01 -8.96 0.82
C LYS A 121 19.52 -9.51 2.17
N TYR A 122 19.47 -8.66 3.19
CA TYR A 122 18.93 -9.05 4.50
C TYR A 122 17.41 -9.05 4.58
N CYS A 123 16.70 -8.64 3.51
CA CYS A 123 15.26 -8.68 3.42
C CYS A 123 14.82 -8.92 1.97
N VAL A 124 14.74 -10.19 1.61
CA VAL A 124 14.17 -10.66 0.34
C VAL A 124 12.68 -10.86 0.56
N VAL A 125 11.86 -10.30 -0.32
CA VAL A 125 10.39 -10.31 -0.19
C VAL A 125 9.69 -11.10 -1.29
N GLY A 126 10.42 -11.54 -2.30
CA GLY A 126 9.88 -12.36 -3.37
C GLY A 126 10.96 -12.89 -4.30
N GLU A 127 10.57 -13.83 -5.13
CA GLU A 127 11.40 -14.41 -6.19
C GLU A 127 10.55 -14.62 -7.45
N VAL A 128 11.11 -14.26 -8.60
CA VAL A 128 10.52 -14.55 -9.92
C VAL A 128 11.64 -15.00 -10.85
N ASP A 129 11.47 -16.15 -11.49
CA ASP A 129 12.41 -16.69 -12.47
C ASP A 129 13.88 -16.72 -11.95
N HIS A 130 14.07 -17.17 -10.69
CA HIS A 130 15.35 -17.22 -9.99
C HIS A 130 15.99 -15.88 -9.67
N HIS A 131 15.28 -14.77 -9.85
CA HIS A 131 15.68 -13.46 -9.36
C HIS A 131 15.04 -13.18 -8.00
N GLU A 132 15.86 -12.99 -6.97
CA GLU A 132 15.45 -12.61 -5.63
C GLU A 132 15.22 -11.09 -5.57
N TYR A 133 14.02 -10.68 -5.24
CA TYR A 133 13.66 -9.28 -5.05
C TYR A 133 13.82 -8.87 -3.59
N THR A 134 14.69 -7.91 -3.34
CA THR A 134 14.82 -7.31 -2.01
C THR A 134 13.68 -6.33 -1.75
N VAL A 135 13.38 -6.05 -0.47
CA VAL A 135 12.39 -5.03 -0.12
C VAL A 135 12.78 -3.64 -0.66
N ALA A 136 14.08 -3.35 -0.73
CA ALA A 136 14.57 -2.08 -1.28
C ALA A 136 14.26 -1.96 -2.77
N GLU A 137 14.58 -2.99 -3.56
CA GLU A 137 14.28 -3.05 -4.99
C GLU A 137 12.77 -3.03 -5.25
N THR A 138 12.01 -3.85 -4.55
CA THR A 138 10.54 -3.91 -4.68
C THR A 138 9.89 -2.56 -4.36
N THR A 139 10.33 -1.93 -3.28
CA THR A 139 9.80 -0.61 -2.91
C THR A 139 10.15 0.45 -3.94
N ASP A 140 11.37 0.44 -4.50
CA ASP A 140 11.76 1.38 -5.55
C ASP A 140 10.93 1.21 -6.82
N ILE A 141 10.74 -0.04 -7.28
CA ILE A 141 9.90 -0.36 -8.44
C ILE A 141 8.46 0.16 -8.24
N LEU A 142 7.85 -0.20 -7.12
CA LEU A 142 6.47 0.18 -6.84
C LEU A 142 6.31 1.68 -6.58
N ALA A 143 7.24 2.31 -5.85
CA ALA A 143 7.14 3.73 -5.53
C ALA A 143 7.22 4.64 -6.76
N ARG A 144 7.98 4.25 -7.79
CA ARG A 144 8.11 5.02 -9.04
C ARG A 144 6.79 5.13 -9.82
N SER A 145 5.92 4.14 -9.67
CA SER A 145 4.63 4.08 -10.37
C SER A 145 3.43 4.22 -9.43
N ALA A 146 3.63 4.48 -8.15
CA ALA A 146 2.56 4.72 -7.21
C ALA A 146 1.99 6.15 -7.32
N ALA A 147 0.69 6.31 -7.09
CA ALA A 147 0.05 7.61 -6.95
C ALA A 147 0.39 8.28 -5.61
N ALA A 148 0.53 7.47 -4.57
CA ALA A 148 0.93 7.89 -3.24
C ALA A 148 1.68 6.78 -2.53
N VAL A 149 2.60 7.17 -1.65
CA VAL A 149 3.35 6.25 -0.77
C VAL A 149 3.08 6.64 0.67
N VAL A 150 2.77 5.63 1.50
CA VAL A 150 2.60 5.73 2.95
C VAL A 150 3.64 4.82 3.59
N ALA A 151 4.50 5.39 4.46
CA ALA A 151 5.56 4.67 5.16
C ALA A 151 5.64 5.08 6.63
#